data_7667dd6fa71fc3b3e83c765583ebd170
#
_entry.id   7667dd6fa71fc3b3e83c765583ebd170
#
_cell.length_a   1.000
_cell.length_b   1.000
_cell.length_c   1.000
_cell.angle_alpha   90.00
_cell.angle_beta   90.00
_cell.angle_gamma   90.00
#
_symmetry.space_group_name_H-M   'P 1'
#
loop_
_entity.id
_entity.type
_entity.pdbx_description
1 polymer ?
#
loop_
_entity_poly.entity_id
_entity_poly.type
_entity_poly.pdbx_seq_one_letter_code
_entity_poly.pdbx_strand_id
1 'polypeptide(L)'
;MKSFGTYISKHLASFSAFFLILVVVNIILFGATFYHTVSEDYGESSPRAMLEMTSAAVTTEGLPDNAVQKLRQYNIWAMYLTPTGECFWTLDLPEEVPQNYNIQDVALFSKGYLEDYPVFVWNTDEGLLVLGYPKNSYMKLTSNYYSIEAIQKIPLYVTGMLGMDVLCIFLSYYFSKRRIIQNTEPIVEAIETLADGKPASLHIDGELSEIAGSVNKASQIISRQNEARANWISGVSHDIRTPLSMIMGYAGRIAANEATTDTVREQAEIVRKQSVKIKELVQDLNLVSQLEYEMQPLHKEKIRLSKVIRSYAAELLNSGISDTYTIEIDIAPEAENIKMECDARLISRAINNLVQNSIKHNPQGCKIQLSLKSTGEALSLIVADNGVGLTPEKLQELEEKPHYMESTDERLDLRHGLGLLLVRQIVEAHGGTLSMESEPDRGYRANIILTK
;
A
#
# COMPACT_ATOMS: atom_id res chain seq x y z
N MET A 1 19.46 -10.13 -3.12
CA MET A 1 19.08 -9.88 -4.52
C MET A 1 18.74 -11.14 -5.33
N LYS A 2 19.38 -12.29 -5.11
CA LYS A 2 19.01 -13.54 -5.81
C LYS A 2 17.57 -14.02 -5.47
N SER A 3 17.14 -13.90 -4.22
CA SER A 3 15.82 -14.32 -3.74
C SER A 3 14.67 -13.53 -4.37
N PHE A 4 14.78 -12.19 -4.48
CA PHE A 4 13.76 -11.37 -5.12
C PHE A 4 13.61 -11.66 -6.63
N GLY A 5 14.73 -11.86 -7.32
CA GLY A 5 14.71 -12.28 -8.74
C GLY A 5 14.06 -13.65 -8.91
N THR A 6 14.29 -14.60 -7.99
CA THR A 6 13.65 -15.92 -8.00
C THR A 6 12.16 -15.82 -7.73
N TYR A 7 11.71 -14.96 -6.80
CA TYR A 7 10.31 -14.70 -6.51
C TYR A 7 9.55 -14.17 -7.75
N ILE A 8 10.10 -13.14 -8.40
CA ILE A 8 9.50 -12.59 -9.62
C ILE A 8 9.48 -13.62 -10.75
N SER A 9 10.59 -14.35 -10.96
CA SER A 9 10.70 -15.38 -11.99
C SER A 9 9.67 -16.50 -11.82
N LYS A 10 9.44 -16.97 -10.59
CA LYS A 10 8.40 -17.98 -10.30
C LYS A 10 6.99 -17.47 -10.54
N HIS A 11 6.69 -16.22 -10.16
CA HIS A 11 5.38 -15.64 -10.48
C HIS A 11 5.17 -15.47 -11.98
N LEU A 12 6.20 -15.04 -12.71
CA LEU A 12 6.14 -14.91 -14.16
C LEU A 12 5.96 -16.29 -14.83
N ALA A 13 6.71 -17.30 -14.38
CA ALA A 13 6.59 -18.68 -14.87
C ALA A 13 5.20 -19.27 -14.56
N SER A 14 4.66 -19.05 -13.38
CA SER A 14 3.30 -19.48 -13.01
C SER A 14 2.24 -18.81 -13.87
N PHE A 15 2.37 -17.51 -14.13
CA PHE A 15 1.46 -16.79 -15.01
C PHE A 15 1.56 -17.27 -16.47
N SER A 16 2.77 -17.51 -16.97
CA SER A 16 3.01 -18.07 -18.31
C SER A 16 2.45 -19.49 -18.45
N ALA A 17 2.62 -20.34 -17.43
CA ALA A 17 2.05 -21.68 -17.40
C ALA A 17 0.52 -21.64 -17.40
N PHE A 18 -0.09 -20.75 -16.62
CA PHE A 18 -1.53 -20.53 -16.60
C PHE A 18 -2.05 -20.12 -17.97
N PHE A 19 -1.38 -19.17 -18.63
CA PHE A 19 -1.75 -18.73 -19.98
C PHE A 19 -1.66 -19.87 -21.00
N LEU A 20 -0.60 -20.69 -20.93
CA LEU A 20 -0.46 -21.86 -21.79
C LEU A 20 -1.59 -22.87 -21.59
N ILE A 21 -1.95 -23.17 -20.34
CA ILE A 21 -3.07 -24.05 -19.97
C ILE A 21 -4.38 -23.50 -20.56
N LEU A 22 -4.62 -22.20 -20.43
CA LEU A 22 -5.80 -21.54 -20.96
C LEU A 22 -5.91 -21.73 -22.49
N VAL A 23 -4.82 -21.52 -23.22
CA VAL A 23 -4.78 -21.75 -24.67
C VAL A 23 -5.08 -23.20 -25.02
N VAL A 24 -4.51 -24.15 -24.30
CA VAL A 24 -4.76 -25.60 -24.52
C VAL A 24 -6.22 -25.95 -24.25
N VAL A 25 -6.80 -25.45 -23.15
CA VAL A 25 -8.21 -25.65 -22.82
C VAL A 25 -9.11 -25.08 -23.90
N ASN A 26 -8.81 -23.91 -24.42
CA ASN A 26 -9.58 -23.30 -25.53
C ASN A 26 -9.52 -24.13 -26.81
N ILE A 27 -8.34 -24.64 -27.18
CA ILE A 27 -8.20 -25.52 -28.34
C ILE A 27 -9.04 -26.79 -28.15
N ILE A 28 -9.02 -27.41 -26.98
CA ILE A 28 -9.83 -28.60 -26.67
C ILE A 28 -11.32 -28.28 -26.72
N LEU A 29 -11.76 -27.18 -26.08
CA LEU A 29 -13.16 -26.76 -26.10
C LEU A 29 -13.65 -26.45 -27.50
N PHE A 30 -12.86 -25.72 -28.29
CA PHE A 30 -13.17 -25.43 -29.67
C PHE A 30 -13.26 -26.73 -30.48
N GLY A 31 -12.29 -27.61 -30.36
CA GLY A 31 -12.28 -28.89 -31.05
C GLY A 31 -13.48 -29.80 -30.69
N ALA A 32 -13.83 -29.86 -29.39
CA ALA A 32 -14.98 -30.62 -28.92
C ALA A 32 -16.31 -30.03 -29.42
N THR A 33 -16.46 -28.69 -29.36
CA THR A 33 -17.67 -28.01 -29.85
C THR A 33 -17.80 -28.17 -31.37
N PHE A 34 -16.70 -28.00 -32.08
CA PHE A 34 -16.68 -28.20 -33.54
C PHE A 34 -17.04 -29.64 -33.92
N TYR A 35 -16.44 -30.63 -33.23
CA TYR A 35 -16.75 -32.04 -33.45
C TYR A 35 -18.23 -32.33 -33.20
N HIS A 36 -18.79 -31.83 -32.08
CA HIS A 36 -20.20 -32.03 -31.77
C HIS A 36 -21.11 -31.43 -32.83
N THR A 37 -20.87 -30.20 -33.25
CA THR A 37 -21.64 -29.51 -34.28
C THR A 37 -21.57 -30.25 -35.61
N VAL A 38 -20.39 -30.69 -36.03
CA VAL A 38 -20.20 -31.45 -37.27
C VAL A 38 -20.85 -32.83 -37.19
N SER A 39 -20.79 -33.53 -36.03
CA SER A 39 -21.38 -34.83 -35.85
C SER A 39 -22.92 -34.80 -35.87
N GLU A 40 -23.55 -33.73 -35.44
CA GLU A 40 -25.00 -33.53 -35.58
C GLU A 40 -25.41 -33.38 -37.04
N ASP A 41 -24.62 -32.69 -37.88
CA ASP A 41 -24.85 -32.57 -39.32
C ASP A 41 -24.66 -33.89 -40.10
N TYR A 42 -23.94 -34.86 -39.56
CA TYR A 42 -23.82 -36.24 -40.08
C TYR A 42 -24.86 -37.22 -39.50
N GLY A 43 -25.84 -36.70 -38.77
CA GLY A 43 -26.94 -37.47 -38.21
C GLY A 43 -27.89 -38.04 -39.27
N GLU A 44 -28.95 -38.71 -38.82
CA GLU A 44 -29.93 -39.40 -39.70
C GLU A 44 -30.59 -38.55 -40.76
N SER A 45 -30.66 -37.21 -40.54
CA SER A 45 -31.22 -36.25 -41.51
C SER A 45 -30.16 -35.64 -42.49
N SER A 46 -28.91 -36.06 -42.37
CA SER A 46 -27.86 -35.55 -43.24
C SER A 46 -28.14 -35.84 -44.73
N PRO A 47 -27.76 -34.94 -45.65
CA PRO A 47 -28.00 -35.17 -47.07
C PRO A 47 -27.44 -36.49 -47.59
N ARG A 48 -26.28 -36.90 -47.07
CA ARG A 48 -25.66 -38.17 -47.46
C ARG A 48 -26.45 -39.35 -46.92
N ALA A 49 -26.84 -39.38 -45.65
CA ALA A 49 -27.63 -40.47 -45.09
C ALA A 49 -28.99 -40.60 -45.77
N MET A 50 -29.64 -39.48 -46.04
CA MET A 50 -30.92 -39.48 -46.77
C MET A 50 -30.78 -39.96 -48.21
N LEU A 51 -29.76 -39.52 -48.91
CA LEU A 51 -29.49 -39.96 -50.30
C LEU A 51 -29.20 -41.49 -50.33
N GLU A 52 -28.33 -41.98 -49.44
CA GLU A 52 -27.99 -43.42 -49.36
C GLU A 52 -29.22 -44.27 -49.04
N MET A 53 -30.04 -43.83 -48.09
CA MET A 53 -31.28 -44.52 -47.74
C MET A 53 -32.30 -44.53 -48.90
N THR A 54 -32.50 -43.36 -49.49
CA THR A 54 -33.52 -43.16 -50.53
C THR A 54 -33.11 -43.81 -51.83
N SER A 55 -31.83 -43.72 -52.24
CA SER A 55 -31.32 -44.32 -53.48
C SER A 55 -31.35 -45.84 -53.47
N ALA A 56 -31.22 -46.46 -52.31
CA ALA A 56 -31.34 -47.93 -52.15
C ALA A 56 -32.78 -48.44 -52.35
N ALA A 57 -33.77 -47.59 -52.23
CA ALA A 57 -35.20 -47.94 -52.26
C ALA A 57 -36.00 -47.31 -53.40
N VAL A 58 -35.34 -46.43 -54.21
CA VAL A 58 -36.01 -45.70 -55.30
C VAL A 58 -36.27 -46.63 -56.48
N THR A 59 -37.46 -46.44 -57.06
CA THR A 59 -37.86 -47.07 -58.32
C THR A 59 -38.43 -46.05 -59.30
N THR A 60 -38.66 -46.40 -60.57
CA THR A 60 -39.32 -45.54 -61.54
C THR A 60 -40.79 -45.23 -61.19
N GLU A 61 -41.41 -46.05 -60.29
CA GLU A 61 -42.80 -45.88 -59.87
C GLU A 61 -42.93 -45.02 -58.57
N GLY A 62 -41.83 -44.80 -57.83
CA GLY A 62 -41.84 -44.01 -56.62
C GLY A 62 -40.94 -44.57 -55.50
N LEU A 63 -41.17 -44.05 -54.28
CA LEU A 63 -40.53 -44.44 -53.06
C LEU A 63 -41.47 -45.26 -52.13
N PRO A 64 -40.93 -46.21 -51.38
CA PRO A 64 -41.74 -46.92 -50.36
C PRO A 64 -42.18 -45.98 -49.20
N ASP A 65 -43.32 -46.30 -48.57
CA ASP A 65 -43.93 -45.49 -47.52
C ASP A 65 -43.00 -45.09 -46.36
N ASN A 66 -42.11 -45.96 -45.94
CA ASN A 66 -41.13 -45.69 -44.90
C ASN A 66 -40.15 -44.60 -45.30
N ALA A 67 -39.69 -44.56 -46.58
CA ALA A 67 -38.81 -43.52 -47.07
C ALA A 67 -39.56 -42.19 -47.25
N VAL A 68 -40.81 -42.27 -47.72
CA VAL A 68 -41.67 -41.08 -47.84
C VAL A 68 -41.95 -40.45 -46.50
N GLN A 69 -42.30 -41.22 -45.43
CA GLN A 69 -42.51 -40.71 -44.09
C GLN A 69 -41.25 -40.05 -43.53
N LYS A 70 -40.08 -40.63 -43.75
CA LYS A 70 -38.80 -40.06 -43.27
C LYS A 70 -38.42 -38.77 -43.98
N LEU A 71 -38.61 -38.66 -45.27
CA LEU A 71 -38.41 -37.42 -46.01
C LEU A 71 -39.39 -36.31 -45.53
N ARG A 72 -40.64 -36.61 -45.33
CA ARG A 72 -41.65 -35.68 -44.82
C ARG A 72 -41.35 -35.20 -43.39
N GLN A 73 -40.86 -36.10 -42.55
CA GLN A 73 -40.43 -35.71 -41.15
C GLN A 73 -39.43 -34.58 -41.14
N TYR A 74 -38.55 -34.55 -42.15
CA TYR A 74 -37.50 -33.49 -42.24
C TYR A 74 -37.83 -32.41 -43.31
N ASN A 75 -39.06 -32.37 -43.82
CA ASN A 75 -39.51 -31.46 -44.88
C ASN A 75 -38.61 -31.51 -46.13
N ILE A 76 -38.16 -32.67 -46.52
CA ILE A 76 -37.31 -32.90 -47.68
C ILE A 76 -38.23 -33.34 -48.84
N TRP A 77 -38.22 -32.52 -49.91
CA TRP A 77 -38.92 -32.91 -51.14
C TRP A 77 -38.00 -33.75 -52.04
N ALA A 78 -38.58 -34.53 -52.86
CA ALA A 78 -37.82 -35.36 -53.80
C ALA A 78 -38.39 -35.34 -55.23
N MET A 79 -37.51 -35.50 -56.20
CA MET A 79 -37.86 -35.80 -57.56
C MET A 79 -36.91 -36.83 -58.18
N TYR A 80 -37.42 -37.59 -59.10
CA TYR A 80 -36.64 -38.61 -59.80
C TYR A 80 -36.64 -38.30 -61.29
N LEU A 81 -35.46 -38.01 -61.83
CA LEU A 81 -35.30 -37.57 -63.22
C LEU A 81 -34.85 -38.72 -64.15
N THR A 82 -35.41 -38.79 -65.36
CA THR A 82 -34.92 -39.67 -66.43
C THR A 82 -33.52 -39.28 -66.85
N PRO A 83 -32.79 -40.13 -67.60
CA PRO A 83 -31.53 -39.74 -68.20
C PRO A 83 -31.68 -38.57 -69.21
N THR A 84 -32.90 -38.35 -69.76
CA THR A 84 -33.20 -37.21 -70.63
C THR A 84 -33.57 -35.91 -69.90
N GLY A 85 -33.72 -35.96 -68.59
CA GLY A 85 -34.07 -34.80 -67.71
C GLY A 85 -35.56 -34.57 -67.52
N GLU A 86 -36.42 -35.50 -67.93
CA GLU A 86 -37.88 -35.48 -67.67
C GLU A 86 -38.12 -36.10 -66.26
N CYS A 87 -39.11 -35.64 -65.50
CA CYS A 87 -39.42 -36.13 -64.23
C CYS A 87 -40.29 -37.42 -64.25
N PHE A 88 -39.81 -38.52 -63.66
CA PHE A 88 -40.61 -39.74 -63.49
C PHE A 88 -41.72 -39.53 -62.44
N TRP A 89 -41.34 -39.02 -61.26
CA TRP A 89 -42.24 -38.72 -60.18
C TRP A 89 -41.71 -37.64 -59.28
N THR A 90 -42.58 -37.04 -58.45
CA THR A 90 -42.24 -36.02 -57.46
C THR A 90 -42.87 -36.34 -56.12
N LEU A 91 -42.23 -35.91 -55.03
CA LEU A 91 -42.70 -35.98 -53.66
C LEU A 91 -42.61 -34.59 -53.03
N ASP A 92 -43.79 -34.05 -52.66
CA ASP A 92 -43.89 -32.75 -52.01
C ASP A 92 -43.09 -31.61 -52.69
N LEU A 93 -43.05 -31.65 -54.04
CA LEU A 93 -42.25 -30.69 -54.85
C LEU A 93 -42.90 -29.29 -54.75
N PRO A 94 -42.11 -28.23 -54.44
CA PRO A 94 -42.59 -26.85 -54.45
C PRO A 94 -43.03 -26.41 -55.83
N GLU A 95 -44.06 -25.56 -55.94
CA GLU A 95 -44.65 -25.10 -57.20
C GLU A 95 -43.67 -24.35 -58.11
N GLU A 96 -42.66 -23.67 -57.49
CA GLU A 96 -41.61 -22.93 -58.22
C GLU A 96 -40.57 -23.81 -58.87
N VAL A 97 -40.48 -25.08 -58.52
CA VAL A 97 -39.44 -26.02 -59.01
C VAL A 97 -39.88 -26.67 -60.33
N PRO A 98 -39.15 -26.44 -61.42
CA PRO A 98 -39.45 -27.06 -62.71
C PRO A 98 -39.35 -28.60 -62.69
N GLN A 99 -40.06 -29.26 -63.59
CA GLN A 99 -40.09 -30.72 -63.70
C GLN A 99 -39.30 -31.27 -64.91
N ASN A 100 -38.76 -30.39 -65.75
CA ASN A 100 -37.99 -30.76 -66.96
C ASN A 100 -36.65 -30.00 -66.96
N TYR A 101 -35.60 -30.72 -67.15
CA TYR A 101 -34.24 -30.17 -67.06
C TYR A 101 -33.39 -30.66 -68.28
N ASN A 102 -32.53 -29.82 -68.73
CA ASN A 102 -31.46 -30.24 -69.61
C ASN A 102 -30.19 -30.56 -68.81
N ILE A 103 -29.20 -31.14 -69.45
CA ILE A 103 -27.98 -31.58 -68.76
C ILE A 103 -27.18 -30.40 -68.11
N GLN A 104 -27.34 -29.18 -68.68
CA GLN A 104 -26.71 -27.99 -68.15
C GLN A 104 -27.36 -27.56 -66.81
N ASP A 105 -28.69 -27.60 -66.79
CA ASP A 105 -29.48 -27.30 -65.57
C ASP A 105 -29.12 -28.26 -64.45
N VAL A 106 -29.06 -29.57 -64.76
CA VAL A 106 -28.67 -30.60 -63.76
C VAL A 106 -27.25 -30.36 -63.23
N ALA A 107 -26.31 -30.02 -64.10
CA ALA A 107 -24.94 -29.74 -63.69
C ALA A 107 -24.81 -28.50 -62.84
N LEU A 108 -25.65 -27.50 -63.04
CA LEU A 108 -25.69 -26.29 -62.22
C LEU A 108 -26.28 -26.54 -60.82
N PHE A 109 -27.50 -27.11 -60.73
CA PHE A 109 -28.13 -27.29 -59.46
C PHE A 109 -27.48 -28.41 -58.60
N SER A 110 -26.87 -29.42 -59.23
CA SER A 110 -26.17 -30.48 -58.49
C SER A 110 -25.04 -29.94 -57.62
N LYS A 111 -24.41 -28.85 -58.02
CA LYS A 111 -23.34 -28.18 -57.24
C LYS A 111 -23.85 -27.04 -56.34
N GLY A 112 -25.07 -26.60 -56.56
CA GLY A 112 -25.63 -25.40 -55.91
C GLY A 112 -27.05 -25.58 -55.42
N TYR A 113 -27.89 -24.62 -55.74
CA TYR A 113 -29.28 -24.52 -55.34
C TYR A 113 -30.19 -24.63 -56.55
N LEU A 114 -31.41 -25.09 -56.32
CA LEU A 114 -32.49 -25.07 -57.29
C LEU A 114 -33.62 -24.22 -56.70
N GLU A 115 -33.93 -23.08 -57.30
CA GLU A 115 -34.91 -22.09 -56.82
C GLU A 115 -34.70 -21.78 -55.29
N ASP A 116 -33.42 -21.53 -54.89
CA ASP A 116 -32.96 -21.29 -53.51
C ASP A 116 -33.07 -22.51 -52.55
N TYR A 117 -33.50 -23.66 -53.03
CA TYR A 117 -33.45 -24.89 -52.25
C TYR A 117 -32.08 -25.56 -52.37
N PRO A 118 -31.40 -25.91 -51.27
CA PRO A 118 -30.20 -26.71 -51.31
C PRO A 118 -30.56 -28.13 -51.79
N VAL A 119 -30.11 -28.51 -52.94
CA VAL A 119 -30.44 -29.83 -53.55
C VAL A 119 -29.22 -30.73 -53.56
N PHE A 120 -29.47 -32.03 -53.31
CA PHE A 120 -28.44 -33.06 -53.33
C PHE A 120 -28.87 -34.16 -54.29
N VAL A 121 -27.96 -34.67 -55.08
CA VAL A 121 -28.22 -35.59 -56.18
C VAL A 121 -27.50 -36.91 -55.99
N TRP A 122 -28.14 -38.02 -56.39
CA TRP A 122 -27.56 -39.31 -56.40
C TRP A 122 -27.87 -40.04 -57.70
N ASN A 123 -26.83 -40.57 -58.32
CA ASN A 123 -27.00 -41.32 -59.55
C ASN A 123 -27.45 -42.75 -59.23
N THR A 124 -28.50 -43.24 -59.90
CA THR A 124 -29.00 -44.59 -59.88
C THR A 124 -28.90 -45.22 -61.26
N ASP A 125 -29.14 -46.52 -61.39
CA ASP A 125 -29.03 -47.23 -62.66
C ASP A 125 -30.06 -46.75 -63.69
N GLU A 126 -31.23 -46.23 -63.25
CA GLU A 126 -32.35 -45.88 -64.11
C GLU A 126 -32.58 -44.37 -64.25
N GLY A 127 -31.92 -43.54 -63.40
CA GLY A 127 -32.13 -42.10 -63.41
C GLY A 127 -31.35 -41.34 -62.33
N LEU A 128 -31.72 -40.08 -62.09
CA LEU A 128 -31.10 -39.21 -61.12
C LEU A 128 -32.10 -38.89 -60.00
N LEU A 129 -31.81 -39.34 -58.79
CA LEU A 129 -32.53 -38.94 -57.57
C LEU A 129 -32.07 -37.55 -57.12
N VAL A 130 -33.01 -36.65 -56.91
CA VAL A 130 -32.78 -35.33 -56.38
C VAL A 130 -33.56 -35.15 -55.10
N LEU A 131 -32.86 -34.83 -54.03
CA LEU A 131 -33.46 -34.45 -52.75
C LEU A 131 -33.24 -32.95 -52.50
N GLY A 132 -34.32 -32.21 -52.23
CA GLY A 132 -34.27 -30.81 -51.92
C GLY A 132 -34.64 -30.53 -50.44
N TYR A 133 -33.79 -29.81 -49.80
CA TYR A 133 -33.93 -29.42 -48.38
C TYR A 133 -34.59 -28.06 -48.28
N PRO A 134 -35.19 -27.69 -47.12
CA PRO A 134 -35.79 -26.39 -46.92
C PRO A 134 -34.82 -25.25 -47.26
N LYS A 135 -35.37 -24.12 -47.74
CA LYS A 135 -34.57 -22.93 -48.03
C LYS A 135 -33.79 -22.51 -46.81
N ASN A 136 -32.54 -22.10 -46.95
CA ASN A 136 -31.63 -21.68 -45.87
C ASN A 136 -31.24 -22.78 -44.85
N SER A 137 -31.49 -24.07 -45.13
CA SER A 137 -31.07 -25.17 -44.25
C SER A 137 -29.58 -25.52 -44.41
N TYR A 138 -29.03 -25.48 -45.61
CA TYR A 138 -27.63 -25.78 -45.91
C TYR A 138 -26.98 -24.69 -46.72
N MET A 139 -25.71 -24.37 -46.36
CA MET A 139 -24.84 -23.54 -47.19
C MET A 139 -23.86 -24.44 -47.96
N LYS A 140 -23.93 -24.41 -49.31
CA LYS A 140 -23.00 -25.16 -50.15
C LYS A 140 -21.76 -24.31 -50.44
N LEU A 141 -20.61 -24.68 -49.86
CA LEU A 141 -19.30 -24.10 -50.17
C LEU A 141 -18.60 -25.06 -51.13
N THR A 142 -17.98 -24.54 -52.17
CA THR A 142 -17.31 -25.16 -53.34
C THR A 142 -17.04 -26.69 -53.35
N SER A 143 -16.79 -27.32 -52.22
CA SER A 143 -16.64 -28.79 -52.01
C SER A 143 -17.25 -29.32 -50.72
N ASN A 144 -17.74 -28.44 -49.81
CA ASN A 144 -18.35 -28.85 -48.55
C ASN A 144 -19.58 -27.99 -48.29
N TYR A 145 -20.54 -28.53 -47.54
CA TYR A 145 -21.74 -27.81 -47.11
C TYR A 145 -21.85 -27.92 -45.57
N TYR A 146 -22.24 -26.82 -44.95
CA TYR A 146 -22.43 -26.76 -43.51
C TYR A 146 -23.83 -26.21 -43.24
N SER A 147 -24.44 -26.64 -42.14
CA SER A 147 -25.71 -26.04 -41.67
C SER A 147 -25.52 -24.54 -41.40
N ILE A 148 -26.47 -23.72 -41.88
CA ILE A 148 -26.46 -22.27 -41.60
C ILE A 148 -26.53 -22.01 -40.11
N GLU A 149 -27.29 -22.81 -39.37
CA GLU A 149 -27.41 -22.72 -37.91
C GLU A 149 -26.06 -22.93 -37.21
N ALA A 150 -25.27 -23.91 -37.67
CA ALA A 150 -23.95 -24.14 -37.12
C ALA A 150 -23.02 -22.94 -37.37
N ILE A 151 -23.04 -22.40 -38.62
CA ILE A 151 -22.23 -21.22 -38.97
C ILE A 151 -22.64 -19.97 -38.16
N GLN A 152 -23.94 -19.75 -38.00
CA GLN A 152 -24.47 -18.62 -37.22
C GLN A 152 -24.11 -18.70 -35.70
N LYS A 153 -23.90 -19.90 -35.16
CA LYS A 153 -23.46 -20.11 -33.77
C LYS A 153 -21.96 -19.90 -33.54
N ILE A 154 -21.11 -20.01 -34.58
CA ILE A 154 -19.67 -19.86 -34.48
C ILE A 154 -19.25 -18.52 -33.85
N PRO A 155 -19.77 -17.34 -34.27
CA PRO A 155 -19.41 -16.07 -33.66
C PRO A 155 -19.77 -16.00 -32.17
N LEU A 156 -20.90 -16.60 -31.76
CA LEU A 156 -21.31 -16.63 -30.37
C LEU A 156 -20.33 -17.46 -29.52
N TYR A 157 -19.93 -18.63 -29.99
CA TYR A 157 -18.95 -19.48 -29.30
C TYR A 157 -17.59 -18.81 -29.20
N VAL A 158 -17.10 -18.20 -30.28
CA VAL A 158 -15.83 -17.47 -30.29
C VAL A 158 -15.87 -16.29 -29.32
N THR A 159 -16.96 -15.52 -29.33
CA THR A 159 -17.13 -14.37 -28.42
C THR A 159 -17.21 -14.83 -26.96
N GLY A 160 -17.95 -15.90 -26.68
CA GLY A 160 -18.03 -16.50 -25.34
C GLY A 160 -16.68 -17.00 -24.83
N MET A 161 -15.91 -17.66 -25.69
CA MET A 161 -14.57 -18.15 -25.38
C MET A 161 -13.60 -17.01 -25.05
N LEU A 162 -13.58 -15.98 -25.93
CA LEU A 162 -12.76 -14.77 -25.68
C LEU A 162 -13.17 -14.03 -24.40
N GLY A 163 -14.46 -13.95 -24.11
CA GLY A 163 -14.95 -13.36 -22.87
C GLY A 163 -14.50 -14.13 -21.63
N MET A 164 -14.53 -15.46 -21.69
CA MET A 164 -14.03 -16.33 -20.63
C MET A 164 -12.51 -16.15 -20.42
N ASP A 165 -11.75 -16.06 -21.51
CA ASP A 165 -10.30 -15.81 -21.45
C ASP A 165 -9.97 -14.50 -20.76
N VAL A 166 -10.64 -13.42 -21.16
CA VAL A 166 -10.44 -12.09 -20.53
C VAL A 166 -10.79 -12.14 -19.05
N LEU A 167 -11.87 -12.82 -18.66
CA LEU A 167 -12.25 -13.00 -17.25
C LEU A 167 -11.19 -13.78 -16.48
N CYS A 168 -10.70 -14.88 -17.02
CA CYS A 168 -9.67 -15.71 -16.39
C CYS A 168 -8.34 -14.94 -16.21
N ILE A 169 -7.91 -14.19 -17.23
CA ILE A 169 -6.72 -13.34 -17.17
C ILE A 169 -6.90 -12.25 -16.08
N PHE A 170 -8.06 -11.59 -16.06
CA PHE A 170 -8.36 -10.58 -15.06
C PHE A 170 -8.33 -11.14 -13.63
N LEU A 171 -8.97 -12.28 -13.40
CA LEU A 171 -8.95 -12.93 -12.08
C LEU A 171 -7.53 -13.35 -11.67
N SER A 172 -6.77 -13.95 -12.58
CA SER A 172 -5.38 -14.32 -12.33
C SER A 172 -4.52 -13.12 -11.98
N TYR A 173 -4.65 -12.01 -12.73
CA TYR A 173 -3.98 -10.74 -12.44
C TYR A 173 -4.37 -10.18 -11.07
N TYR A 174 -5.66 -10.16 -10.75
CA TYR A 174 -6.17 -9.64 -9.49
C TYR A 174 -5.61 -10.41 -8.27
N PHE A 175 -5.66 -11.74 -8.31
CA PHE A 175 -5.12 -12.57 -7.22
C PHE A 175 -3.59 -12.46 -7.11
N SER A 176 -2.88 -12.43 -8.24
CA SER A 176 -1.43 -12.25 -8.27
C SER A 176 -1.02 -10.90 -7.69
N LYS A 177 -1.67 -9.80 -8.11
CA LYS A 177 -1.44 -8.46 -7.58
C LYS A 177 -1.68 -8.38 -6.08
N ARG A 178 -2.81 -8.92 -5.59
CA ARG A 178 -3.14 -8.93 -4.16
C ARG A 178 -2.09 -9.66 -3.34
N ARG A 179 -1.62 -10.82 -3.81
CA ARG A 179 -0.59 -11.62 -3.14
C ARG A 179 0.76 -10.89 -3.09
N ILE A 180 1.15 -10.21 -4.17
CA ILE A 180 2.40 -9.43 -4.20
C ILE A 180 2.32 -8.29 -3.18
N ILE A 181 1.24 -7.50 -3.17
CA ILE A 181 1.07 -6.39 -2.23
C ILE A 181 1.13 -6.89 -0.79
N GLN A 182 0.35 -7.91 -0.42
CA GLN A 182 0.34 -8.46 0.94
C GLN A 182 1.72 -8.94 1.42
N ASN A 183 2.56 -9.44 0.52
CA ASN A 183 3.89 -9.92 0.87
C ASN A 183 4.96 -8.81 0.90
N THR A 184 4.75 -7.69 0.20
CA THR A 184 5.74 -6.60 0.12
C THR A 184 5.44 -5.43 1.05
N GLU A 185 4.17 -5.18 1.38
CA GLU A 185 3.75 -4.09 2.28
C GLU A 185 4.45 -4.14 3.66
N PRO A 186 4.54 -5.31 4.35
CA PRO A 186 5.25 -5.39 5.62
C PRO A 186 6.76 -5.06 5.52
N ILE A 187 7.37 -5.31 4.34
CA ILE A 187 8.77 -4.97 4.10
C ILE A 187 8.94 -3.46 4.01
N VAL A 188 8.03 -2.78 3.32
CA VAL A 188 8.05 -1.32 3.18
C VAL A 188 7.86 -0.67 4.54
N GLU A 189 6.87 -1.08 5.33
CA GLU A 189 6.63 -0.58 6.70
C GLU A 189 7.84 -0.77 7.61
N ALA A 190 8.48 -1.95 7.53
CA ALA A 190 9.68 -2.20 8.33
C ALA A 190 10.86 -1.31 7.92
N ILE A 191 11.01 -1.01 6.61
CA ILE A 191 12.06 -0.10 6.13
C ILE A 191 11.75 1.34 6.56
N GLU A 192 10.50 1.80 6.50
CA GLU A 192 10.09 3.11 6.99
C GLU A 192 10.35 3.24 8.51
N THR A 193 10.00 2.22 9.30
CA THR A 193 10.29 2.17 10.74
C THR A 193 11.80 2.29 11.02
N LEU A 194 12.64 1.61 10.22
CA LEU A 194 14.09 1.70 10.33
C LEU A 194 14.63 3.08 9.91
N ALA A 195 14.03 3.72 8.91
CA ALA A 195 14.40 5.08 8.47
C ALA A 195 14.13 6.11 9.58
N ASP A 196 13.10 5.88 10.41
CA ASP A 196 12.80 6.68 11.60
C ASP A 196 13.72 6.36 12.81
N GLY A 197 14.73 5.51 12.61
CA GLY A 197 15.69 5.12 13.67
C GLY A 197 15.14 4.11 14.68
N LYS A 198 13.92 3.60 14.48
CA LYS A 198 13.28 2.64 15.39
C LYS A 198 13.58 1.20 14.99
N PRO A 199 13.68 0.27 15.96
CA PRO A 199 13.88 -1.14 15.65
C PRO A 199 12.63 -1.72 14.99
N ALA A 200 12.83 -2.46 13.89
CA ALA A 200 11.78 -3.19 13.20
C ALA A 200 12.03 -4.70 13.32
N SER A 201 10.94 -5.47 13.44
CA SER A 201 10.99 -6.93 13.42
C SER A 201 10.02 -7.44 12.35
N LEU A 202 10.57 -8.13 11.36
CA LEU A 202 9.82 -8.62 10.20
C LEU A 202 9.86 -10.14 10.17
N HIS A 203 8.68 -10.77 10.16
CA HIS A 203 8.56 -12.21 10.01
C HIS A 203 7.81 -12.53 8.73
N ILE A 204 8.54 -13.02 7.74
CA ILE A 204 8.00 -13.43 6.43
C ILE A 204 8.58 -14.78 6.08
N ASP A 205 7.68 -15.74 5.79
CA ASP A 205 8.05 -17.07 5.34
C ASP A 205 8.19 -17.14 3.82
N GLY A 206 8.94 -18.13 3.34
CA GLY A 206 9.07 -18.40 1.91
C GLY A 206 10.18 -17.62 1.23
N GLU A 207 9.96 -17.23 -0.01
CA GLU A 207 11.00 -16.70 -0.91
C GLU A 207 11.51 -15.30 -0.53
N LEU A 208 10.74 -14.55 0.25
CA LEU A 208 11.12 -13.22 0.76
C LEU A 208 11.78 -13.29 2.15
N SER A 209 11.94 -14.47 2.74
CA SER A 209 12.56 -14.66 4.06
C SER A 209 14.02 -14.15 4.13
N GLU A 210 14.78 -14.24 3.03
CA GLU A 210 16.14 -13.69 2.95
C GLU A 210 16.14 -12.15 3.07
N ILE A 211 15.14 -11.48 2.47
CA ILE A 211 14.98 -10.04 2.59
C ILE A 211 14.57 -9.67 4.01
N ALA A 212 13.60 -10.38 4.58
CA ALA A 212 13.20 -10.21 5.97
C ALA A 212 14.37 -10.39 6.93
N GLY A 213 15.21 -11.42 6.71
CA GLY A 213 16.45 -11.63 7.46
C GLY A 213 17.44 -10.48 7.33
N SER A 214 17.57 -9.89 6.14
CA SER A 214 18.45 -8.75 5.89
C SER A 214 17.95 -7.48 6.58
N VAL A 215 16.65 -7.22 6.54
CA VAL A 215 15.99 -6.12 7.25
C VAL A 215 16.15 -6.28 8.77
N ASN A 216 15.90 -7.47 9.30
CA ASN A 216 16.09 -7.75 10.73
C ASN A 216 17.54 -7.59 11.18
N LYS A 217 18.49 -8.01 10.33
CA LYS A 217 19.93 -7.80 10.61
C LYS A 217 20.30 -6.32 10.62
N ALA A 218 19.78 -5.53 9.68
CA ALA A 218 19.97 -4.08 9.67
C ALA A 218 19.39 -3.45 10.93
N SER A 219 18.17 -3.85 11.34
CA SER A 219 17.52 -3.42 12.58
C SER A 219 18.39 -3.70 13.81
N GLN A 220 18.94 -4.92 13.92
CA GLN A 220 19.83 -5.27 15.03
C GLN A 220 21.11 -4.45 15.06
N ILE A 221 21.70 -4.15 13.88
CA ILE A 221 22.91 -3.32 13.78
C ILE A 221 22.61 -1.90 14.26
N ILE A 222 21.51 -1.29 13.80
CA ILE A 222 21.06 0.05 14.20
C ILE A 222 20.81 0.08 15.73
N SER A 223 20.07 -0.89 16.26
CA SER A 223 19.80 -0.99 17.69
C SER A 223 21.09 -1.07 18.52
N ARG A 224 22.04 -1.94 18.12
CA ARG A 224 23.34 -2.07 18.80
C ARG A 224 24.18 -0.79 18.73
N GLN A 225 24.16 -0.09 17.59
CA GLN A 225 24.85 1.19 17.45
C GLN A 225 24.25 2.25 18.36
N ASN A 226 22.92 2.32 18.45
CA ASN A 226 22.21 3.23 19.34
C ASN A 226 22.53 2.94 20.80
N GLU A 227 22.47 1.66 21.24
CA GLU A 227 22.86 1.24 22.59
C GLU A 227 24.32 1.58 22.91
N ALA A 228 25.24 1.28 21.98
CA ALA A 228 26.66 1.58 22.16
C ALA A 228 26.90 3.09 22.31
N ARG A 229 26.21 3.91 21.50
CA ARG A 229 26.29 5.37 21.56
C ARG A 229 25.76 5.92 22.87
N ALA A 230 24.60 5.45 23.33
CA ALA A 230 24.03 5.88 24.60
C ALA A 230 24.89 5.46 25.81
N ASN A 231 25.42 4.24 25.78
CA ASN A 231 26.34 3.76 26.82
C ASN A 231 27.65 4.55 26.83
N TRP A 232 28.19 4.90 25.66
CA TRP A 232 29.38 5.73 25.54
C TRP A 232 29.14 7.14 26.13
N ILE A 233 28.04 7.82 25.79
CA ILE A 233 27.67 9.13 26.34
C ILE A 233 27.48 9.04 27.86
N SER A 234 26.85 7.98 28.36
CA SER A 234 26.69 7.76 29.79
C SER A 234 28.03 7.58 30.52
N GLY A 235 28.96 6.81 29.93
CA GLY A 235 30.31 6.61 30.45
C GLY A 235 31.11 7.91 30.51
N VAL A 236 31.14 8.64 29.37
CA VAL A 236 31.83 9.95 29.30
C VAL A 236 31.23 10.95 30.31
N SER A 237 29.90 10.96 30.46
CA SER A 237 29.21 11.82 31.44
C SER A 237 29.65 11.51 32.87
N HIS A 238 29.82 10.24 33.22
CA HIS A 238 30.32 9.79 34.54
C HIS A 238 31.77 10.25 34.74
N ASP A 239 32.64 10.05 33.74
CA ASP A 239 34.05 10.34 33.87
C ASP A 239 34.36 11.86 33.89
N ILE A 240 33.48 12.69 33.30
CA ILE A 240 33.53 14.16 33.45
C ILE A 240 33.02 14.62 34.82
N ARG A 241 31.99 13.97 35.38
CA ARG A 241 31.38 14.39 36.66
C ARG A 241 32.37 14.33 37.78
N THR A 242 33.26 13.34 37.83
CA THR A 242 34.23 13.12 38.90
C THR A 242 35.25 14.25 39.00
N PRO A 243 36.06 14.58 37.97
CA PRO A 243 37.02 15.70 38.04
C PRO A 243 36.30 17.04 38.26
N LEU A 244 35.11 17.21 37.69
CA LEU A 244 34.31 18.43 37.82
C LEU A 244 33.87 18.65 39.27
N SER A 245 33.46 17.59 39.97
CA SER A 245 33.13 17.64 41.40
C SER A 245 34.33 18.02 42.29
N MET A 246 35.56 17.56 41.91
CA MET A 246 36.80 17.98 42.59
C MET A 246 37.07 19.45 42.36
N ILE A 247 36.96 19.93 41.11
CA ILE A 247 37.18 21.35 40.77
C ILE A 247 36.21 22.23 41.58
N MET A 248 34.91 21.85 41.59
CA MET A 248 33.87 22.56 42.39
C MET A 248 34.22 22.58 43.88
N GLY A 249 34.69 21.44 44.42
CA GLY A 249 35.05 21.32 45.85
C GLY A 249 36.27 22.18 46.21
N TYR A 250 37.29 22.20 45.33
CA TYR A 250 38.48 23.05 45.58
C TYR A 250 38.12 24.54 45.42
N ALA A 251 37.42 24.93 44.38
CA ALA A 251 37.00 26.32 44.18
C ALA A 251 36.12 26.77 45.36
N GLY A 252 35.17 25.93 45.84
CA GLY A 252 34.36 26.25 47.01
C GLY A 252 35.17 26.46 48.28
N ARG A 253 36.21 25.62 48.51
CA ARG A 253 37.10 25.80 49.65
C ARG A 253 37.94 27.06 49.58
N ILE A 254 38.44 27.45 48.39
CA ILE A 254 39.15 28.70 48.19
C ILE A 254 38.23 29.89 48.42
N ALA A 255 37.01 29.87 47.91
CA ALA A 255 36.04 30.96 48.08
C ALA A 255 35.60 31.15 49.56
N ALA A 256 35.53 30.05 50.33
CA ALA A 256 35.12 30.03 51.74
C ALA A 256 36.28 30.35 52.73
N ASN A 257 37.52 30.40 52.29
CA ASN A 257 38.65 30.65 53.15
C ASN A 257 38.80 32.16 53.46
N GLU A 258 38.72 32.53 54.75
CA GLU A 258 38.83 33.90 55.22
C GLU A 258 40.15 34.57 54.91
N ALA A 259 41.21 33.80 54.76
CA ALA A 259 42.58 34.31 54.43
C ALA A 259 42.70 34.62 52.92
N THR A 260 41.75 34.35 52.08
CA THR A 260 41.76 34.57 50.64
C THR A 260 41.45 36.02 50.31
N THR A 261 42.22 36.61 49.39
CA THR A 261 41.94 37.96 48.91
C THR A 261 40.64 38.04 48.08
N ASP A 262 39.96 39.17 48.11
CA ASP A 262 38.66 39.30 47.40
C ASP A 262 38.75 38.94 45.92
N THR A 263 39.81 39.29 45.24
CA THR A 263 40.05 38.96 43.83
C THR A 263 40.12 37.44 43.62
N VAL A 264 40.87 36.71 44.50
CA VAL A 264 40.99 35.25 44.38
C VAL A 264 39.68 34.54 44.75
N ARG A 265 38.93 35.12 45.73
CA ARG A 265 37.59 34.64 46.10
C ARG A 265 36.63 34.76 44.94
N GLU A 266 36.61 35.92 44.26
CA GLU A 266 35.76 36.13 43.06
C GLU A 266 36.10 35.19 41.93
N GLN A 267 37.40 35.00 41.63
CA GLN A 267 37.88 34.00 40.63
C GLN A 267 37.44 32.57 41.00
N ALA A 268 37.57 32.18 42.24
CA ALA A 268 37.12 30.86 42.74
C ALA A 268 35.61 30.69 42.57
N GLU A 269 34.80 31.69 42.85
CA GLU A 269 33.36 31.66 42.62
C GLU A 269 33.02 31.54 41.11
N ILE A 270 33.75 32.22 40.22
CA ILE A 270 33.57 32.09 38.79
C ILE A 270 33.86 30.64 38.34
N VAL A 271 35.00 30.08 38.80
CA VAL A 271 35.35 28.67 38.51
C VAL A 271 34.26 27.71 39.00
N ARG A 272 33.77 27.93 40.22
CA ARG A 272 32.68 27.12 40.79
C ARG A 272 31.39 27.19 39.97
N LYS A 273 30.97 28.42 39.59
CA LYS A 273 29.79 28.65 38.75
C LYS A 273 29.92 27.99 37.38
N GLN A 274 31.08 28.10 36.72
CA GLN A 274 31.29 27.49 35.41
C GLN A 274 31.29 25.96 35.52
N SER A 275 31.86 25.41 36.60
CA SER A 275 31.86 23.98 36.86
C SER A 275 30.44 23.40 37.06
N VAL A 276 29.59 24.12 37.82
CA VAL A 276 28.17 23.76 37.94
C VAL A 276 27.49 23.72 36.58
N LYS A 277 27.73 24.72 35.73
CA LYS A 277 27.17 24.82 34.39
C LYS A 277 27.60 23.67 33.49
N ILE A 278 28.88 23.28 33.51
CA ILE A 278 29.36 22.10 32.74
C ILE A 278 28.70 20.83 33.26
N LYS A 279 28.51 20.67 34.57
CA LYS A 279 27.81 19.53 35.17
C LYS A 279 26.37 19.41 34.63
N GLU A 280 25.64 20.53 34.60
CA GLU A 280 24.27 20.56 34.08
C GLU A 280 24.21 20.19 32.60
N LEU A 281 25.12 20.74 31.75
CA LEU A 281 25.22 20.43 30.33
C LEU A 281 25.49 18.92 30.08
N VAL A 282 26.41 18.33 30.86
CA VAL A 282 26.72 16.90 30.75
C VAL A 282 25.50 16.03 31.17
N GLN A 283 24.74 16.47 32.20
CA GLN A 283 23.53 15.79 32.61
C GLN A 283 22.43 15.90 31.57
N ASP A 284 22.29 17.08 30.92
CA ASP A 284 21.31 17.29 29.85
C ASP A 284 21.64 16.44 28.62
N LEU A 285 22.92 16.41 28.22
CA LEU A 285 23.37 15.58 27.10
C LEU A 285 23.10 14.07 27.34
N ASN A 286 23.38 13.61 28.54
CA ASN A 286 23.11 12.21 28.91
C ASN A 286 21.61 11.91 28.86
N LEU A 287 20.78 12.81 29.40
CA LEU A 287 19.32 12.63 29.41
C LEU A 287 18.73 12.67 27.99
N VAL A 288 19.16 13.60 27.14
CA VAL A 288 18.77 13.67 25.73
C VAL A 288 19.07 12.35 25.05
N SER A 289 20.31 11.84 25.18
CA SER A 289 20.73 10.57 24.60
C SER A 289 19.88 9.38 25.09
N GLN A 290 19.57 9.34 26.38
CA GLN A 290 18.76 8.26 26.95
C GLN A 290 17.30 8.30 26.49
N LEU A 291 16.72 9.48 26.30
CA LEU A 291 15.36 9.65 25.78
C LEU A 291 15.29 9.36 24.29
N GLU A 292 16.26 9.86 23.51
CA GLU A 292 16.33 9.65 22.05
C GLU A 292 16.35 8.16 21.67
N TYR A 293 17.04 7.34 22.48
CA TYR A 293 17.15 5.91 22.20
C TYR A 293 16.21 5.03 23.07
N GLU A 294 15.19 5.64 23.69
CA GLU A 294 14.19 4.94 24.55
C GLU A 294 14.83 4.09 25.67
N MET A 295 16.07 4.44 26.08
CA MET A 295 16.80 3.70 27.11
C MET A 295 16.42 4.08 28.53
N GLN A 296 15.70 5.18 28.73
CA GLN A 296 15.23 5.61 30.04
C GLN A 296 13.75 5.28 30.20
N PRO A 297 13.38 4.35 31.11
CA PRO A 297 11.98 4.13 31.44
C PRO A 297 11.38 5.38 32.08
N LEU A 298 10.26 5.86 31.57
CA LEU A 298 9.50 6.95 32.17
C LEU A 298 8.84 6.47 33.46
N HIS A 299 9.02 7.19 34.56
CA HIS A 299 8.26 6.97 35.77
C HIS A 299 6.93 7.73 35.69
N LYS A 300 6.01 7.23 34.87
CA LYS A 300 4.69 7.85 34.71
C LYS A 300 3.81 7.59 35.92
N GLU A 301 3.28 8.66 36.50
CA GLU A 301 2.32 8.64 37.61
C GLU A 301 1.12 9.51 37.25
N LYS A 302 -0.05 9.17 37.82
CA LYS A 302 -1.27 10.00 37.69
C LYS A 302 -1.16 11.27 38.54
N ILE A 303 -0.67 12.34 37.93
CA ILE A 303 -0.44 13.61 38.59
C ILE A 303 -1.30 14.74 38.01
N ARG A 304 -1.45 15.82 38.74
CA ARG A 304 -2.04 17.08 38.26
C ARG A 304 -0.94 18.02 37.80
N LEU A 305 -0.94 18.39 36.53
CA LEU A 305 0.05 19.34 35.98
C LEU A 305 -0.04 20.71 36.63
N SER A 306 -1.23 21.15 37.08
CA SER A 306 -1.43 22.35 37.88
C SER A 306 -0.55 22.37 39.13
N LYS A 307 -0.41 21.21 39.78
CA LYS A 307 0.46 21.09 40.97
C LYS A 307 1.93 21.19 40.61
N VAL A 308 2.35 20.59 39.49
CA VAL A 308 3.75 20.66 39.00
C VAL A 308 4.14 22.10 38.69
N ILE A 309 3.28 22.84 37.96
CA ILE A 309 3.50 24.26 37.62
C ILE A 309 3.64 25.11 38.86
N ARG A 310 2.71 24.97 39.82
CA ARG A 310 2.73 25.75 41.09
C ARG A 310 3.97 25.42 41.92
N SER A 311 4.35 24.13 42.04
CA SER A 311 5.54 23.72 42.77
C SER A 311 6.81 24.31 42.16
N TYR A 312 6.94 24.20 40.82
CA TYR A 312 8.06 24.77 40.11
C TYR A 312 8.16 26.29 40.28
N ALA A 313 7.05 27.02 40.12
CA ALA A 313 7.05 28.49 40.30
C ALA A 313 7.41 28.88 41.73
N ALA A 314 6.93 28.17 42.75
CA ALA A 314 7.29 28.41 44.12
C ALA A 314 8.80 28.17 44.40
N GLU A 315 9.37 27.09 43.85
CA GLU A 315 10.81 26.81 43.93
C GLU A 315 11.64 27.93 43.27
N LEU A 316 11.21 28.37 42.08
CA LEU A 316 11.89 29.45 41.33
C LEU A 316 11.88 30.76 42.11
N LEU A 317 10.75 31.15 42.68
CA LEU A 317 10.63 32.38 43.46
C LEU A 317 11.49 32.29 44.74
N ASN A 318 11.54 31.14 45.43
CA ASN A 318 12.34 30.89 46.62
C ASN A 318 13.85 30.85 46.32
N SER A 319 14.26 30.59 45.07
CA SER A 319 15.68 30.57 44.67
C SER A 319 16.34 31.96 44.56
N GLY A 320 15.56 33.02 44.79
CA GLY A 320 16.07 34.39 44.74
C GLY A 320 16.26 34.96 43.35
N ILE A 321 15.31 34.67 42.45
CA ILE A 321 15.27 35.29 41.11
C ILE A 321 15.20 36.82 41.25
N SER A 322 15.87 37.56 40.35
CA SER A 322 15.86 39.03 40.37
C SER A 322 14.42 39.58 40.21
N ASP A 323 14.11 40.63 40.96
CA ASP A 323 12.82 41.35 40.93
C ASP A 323 12.48 41.93 39.51
N THR A 324 13.45 41.91 38.56
CA THR A 324 13.23 42.27 37.17
C THR A 324 12.40 41.27 36.41
N TYR A 325 12.26 40.04 36.90
CA TYR A 325 11.43 39.00 36.31
C TYR A 325 10.14 38.82 37.09
N THR A 326 9.02 38.83 36.37
CA THR A 326 7.68 38.55 36.97
C THR A 326 7.18 37.21 36.49
N ILE A 327 6.81 36.33 37.43
CA ILE A 327 6.25 35.02 37.10
C ILE A 327 4.74 35.06 37.31
N GLU A 328 3.97 34.82 36.27
CA GLU A 328 2.51 34.68 36.35
C GLU A 328 2.07 33.25 36.07
N ILE A 329 1.08 32.82 36.85
CA ILE A 329 0.45 31.48 36.67
C ILE A 329 -1.01 31.69 36.28
N ASP A 330 -1.37 31.13 35.11
CA ASP A 330 -2.73 31.17 34.56
C ASP A 330 -3.22 29.75 34.31
N ILE A 331 -3.96 29.17 35.22
CA ILE A 331 -4.51 27.81 35.12
C ILE A 331 -6.02 27.91 34.91
N ALA A 332 -6.49 27.42 33.76
CA ALA A 332 -7.90 27.39 33.47
C ALA A 332 -8.64 26.47 34.47
N PRO A 333 -9.81 26.87 35.01
CA PRO A 333 -10.56 26.09 36.03
C PRO A 333 -10.81 24.64 35.60
N GLU A 334 -11.08 24.42 34.31
CA GLU A 334 -11.31 23.10 33.71
C GLU A 334 -10.04 22.22 33.70
N ALA A 335 -8.84 22.80 33.71
CA ALA A 335 -7.57 22.08 33.71
C ALA A 335 -7.03 21.82 35.12
N GLU A 336 -7.49 22.53 36.14
CA GLU A 336 -6.95 22.52 37.52
C GLU A 336 -6.90 21.11 38.14
N ASN A 337 -7.94 20.30 37.96
CA ASN A 337 -8.07 19.01 38.61
C ASN A 337 -7.82 17.81 37.67
N ILE A 338 -7.46 18.03 36.42
CA ILE A 338 -7.21 16.94 35.48
C ILE A 338 -5.93 16.21 35.90
N LYS A 339 -6.05 14.87 36.06
CA LYS A 339 -4.92 13.98 36.26
C LYS A 339 -4.47 13.38 34.95
N MET A 340 -3.16 13.35 34.74
CA MET A 340 -2.53 12.81 33.54
C MET A 340 -1.40 11.87 33.93
N GLU A 341 -1.16 10.84 33.14
CA GLU A 341 -0.02 9.94 33.31
C GLU A 341 1.25 10.53 32.73
N CYS A 342 2.12 11.08 33.57
CA CYS A 342 3.39 11.65 33.14
C CYS A 342 4.46 11.58 34.24
N ASP A 343 5.74 11.73 33.83
CA ASP A 343 6.86 11.85 34.76
C ASP A 343 6.99 13.33 35.20
N ALA A 344 6.59 13.60 36.42
CA ALA A 344 6.59 14.94 37.01
C ALA A 344 7.97 15.61 36.95
N ARG A 345 9.04 14.84 37.15
CA ARG A 345 10.41 15.35 37.20
C ARG A 345 10.87 15.82 35.81
N LEU A 346 10.54 15.04 34.77
CA LEU A 346 10.87 15.39 33.38
C LEU A 346 10.04 16.57 32.90
N ILE A 347 8.75 16.63 33.20
CA ILE A 347 7.90 17.80 32.87
C ILE A 347 8.40 19.05 33.60
N SER A 348 8.75 18.97 34.91
CA SER A 348 9.35 20.10 35.65
C SER A 348 10.66 20.56 35.00
N ARG A 349 11.49 19.62 34.51
CA ARG A 349 12.74 19.94 33.81
C ARG A 349 12.49 20.62 32.46
N ALA A 350 11.45 20.21 31.70
CA ALA A 350 11.05 20.88 30.47
C ALA A 350 10.60 22.32 30.75
N ILE A 351 9.77 22.54 31.79
CA ILE A 351 9.35 23.89 32.24
C ILE A 351 10.58 24.73 32.60
N ASN A 352 11.51 24.15 33.38
CA ASN A 352 12.73 24.85 33.82
C ASN A 352 13.58 25.29 32.60
N ASN A 353 13.76 24.41 31.62
CA ASN A 353 14.54 24.76 30.42
C ASN A 353 13.90 25.91 29.63
N LEU A 354 12.58 25.92 29.48
CA LEU A 354 11.87 27.00 28.79
C LEU A 354 11.97 28.33 29.57
N VAL A 355 11.74 28.29 30.90
CA VAL A 355 11.85 29.49 31.75
C VAL A 355 13.28 30.02 31.80
N GLN A 356 14.29 29.15 31.93
CA GLN A 356 15.69 29.56 31.92
C GLN A 356 16.09 30.16 30.56
N ASN A 357 15.52 29.71 29.45
CA ASN A 357 15.70 30.32 28.13
C ASN A 357 15.11 31.75 28.13
N SER A 358 13.90 31.97 28.66
CA SER A 358 13.31 33.30 28.77
C SER A 358 14.18 34.25 29.61
N ILE A 359 14.69 33.78 30.77
CA ILE A 359 15.59 34.56 31.64
C ILE A 359 16.89 34.89 30.91
N LYS A 360 17.53 33.94 30.28
CA LYS A 360 18.83 34.06 29.59
C LYS A 360 18.78 35.07 28.43
N HIS A 361 17.70 35.03 27.65
CA HIS A 361 17.56 35.87 26.46
C HIS A 361 16.99 37.24 26.76
N ASN A 362 16.50 37.50 27.98
CA ASN A 362 15.96 38.77 28.41
C ASN A 362 16.70 39.28 29.68
N PRO A 363 18.00 39.65 29.59
CA PRO A 363 18.81 40.02 30.74
C PRO A 363 18.34 41.33 31.47
N GLN A 364 17.53 42.13 30.79
CA GLN A 364 16.91 43.31 31.39
C GLN A 364 15.65 43.03 32.19
N GLY A 365 15.21 41.78 32.20
CA GLY A 365 13.97 41.33 32.79
C GLY A 365 12.84 41.13 31.79
N CYS A 366 11.89 40.32 32.15
CA CYS A 366 10.66 40.09 31.37
C CYS A 366 9.57 39.49 32.28
N LYS A 367 8.35 39.50 31.78
CA LYS A 367 7.22 38.80 32.34
C LYS A 367 7.15 37.38 31.76
N ILE A 368 7.19 36.36 32.59
CA ILE A 368 7.10 34.95 32.18
C ILE A 368 5.75 34.39 32.64
N GLN A 369 4.98 33.91 31.70
CA GLN A 369 3.65 33.32 31.98
C GLN A 369 3.67 31.81 31.83
N LEU A 370 3.20 31.09 32.85
CA LEU A 370 2.98 29.67 32.89
C LEU A 370 1.48 29.42 32.83
N SER A 371 0.98 28.92 31.72
CA SER A 371 -0.45 28.69 31.53
C SER A 371 -0.77 27.21 31.31
N LEU A 372 -1.92 26.79 31.83
CA LEU A 372 -2.43 25.42 31.63
C LEU A 372 -3.89 25.52 31.14
N LYS A 373 -4.18 24.94 29.99
CA LYS A 373 -5.52 24.90 29.40
C LYS A 373 -5.91 23.46 29.06
N SER A 374 -7.21 23.17 29.08
CA SER A 374 -7.74 21.89 28.60
C SER A 374 -8.35 22.07 27.21
N THR A 375 -7.97 21.22 26.25
CA THR A 375 -8.49 21.17 24.89
C THR A 375 -9.14 19.83 24.62
N GLY A 376 -10.25 19.53 25.38
CA GLY A 376 -10.95 18.25 25.26
C GLY A 376 -10.14 17.09 25.83
N GLU A 377 -9.53 16.27 24.96
CA GLU A 377 -8.74 15.08 25.37
C GLU A 377 -7.27 15.40 25.68
N ALA A 378 -6.82 16.65 25.51
CA ALA A 378 -5.44 17.04 25.73
C ALA A 378 -5.32 18.16 26.76
N LEU A 379 -4.13 18.28 27.40
CA LEU A 379 -3.72 19.43 28.19
C LEU A 379 -2.64 20.21 27.43
N SER A 380 -2.82 21.52 27.33
CA SER A 380 -1.87 22.47 26.74
C SER A 380 -1.17 23.22 27.88
N LEU A 381 0.12 22.94 28.05
CA LEU A 381 1.02 23.66 28.95
C LEU A 381 1.80 24.69 28.14
N ILE A 382 1.61 25.97 28.45
CA ILE A 382 2.22 27.07 27.74
C ILE A 382 3.21 27.79 28.65
N VAL A 383 4.45 27.98 28.15
CA VAL A 383 5.45 28.86 28.73
C VAL A 383 5.68 30.01 27.74
N ALA A 384 5.39 31.23 28.15
CA ALA A 384 5.52 32.42 27.31
C ALA A 384 6.23 33.55 28.02
N ASP A 385 6.98 34.35 27.28
CA ASP A 385 7.53 35.60 27.77
C ASP A 385 7.16 36.79 26.87
N ASN A 386 7.31 37.99 27.37
CA ASN A 386 7.10 39.24 26.62
C ASN A 386 8.42 39.95 26.27
N GLY A 387 9.48 39.15 26.10
CA GLY A 387 10.83 39.66 25.86
C GLY A 387 11.13 40.01 24.40
N VAL A 388 12.41 39.89 24.02
CA VAL A 388 12.93 40.31 22.69
C VAL A 388 12.41 39.46 21.54
N GLY A 389 11.91 38.24 21.80
CA GLY A 389 11.45 37.33 20.75
C GLY A 389 12.52 36.87 19.78
N LEU A 390 12.09 36.22 18.69
CA LEU A 390 12.93 35.67 17.62
C LEU A 390 12.42 36.10 16.27
N THR A 391 13.33 36.25 15.29
CA THR A 391 12.93 36.44 13.89
C THR A 391 12.37 35.16 13.31
N PRO A 392 11.50 35.22 12.28
CA PRO A 392 10.93 34.03 11.64
C PRO A 392 12.01 33.06 11.13
N GLU A 393 13.12 33.54 10.60
CA GLU A 393 14.22 32.71 10.10
C GLU A 393 14.89 31.92 11.22
N LYS A 394 15.11 32.57 12.40
CA LYS A 394 15.66 31.86 13.57
C LYS A 394 14.70 30.84 14.17
N LEU A 395 13.40 31.15 14.15
CA LEU A 395 12.38 30.23 14.63
C LEU A 395 12.33 28.98 13.73
N GLN A 396 12.32 29.18 12.41
CA GLN A 396 12.38 28.10 11.44
C GLN A 396 13.67 27.27 11.57
N GLU A 397 14.82 27.91 11.77
CA GLU A 397 16.08 27.18 12.02
C GLU A 397 16.03 26.30 13.28
N LEU A 398 15.35 26.74 14.35
CA LEU A 398 15.15 25.94 15.56
C LEU A 398 14.17 24.78 15.38
N GLU A 399 13.22 24.90 14.45
CA GLU A 399 12.27 23.84 14.11
C GLU A 399 12.86 22.79 13.17
N GLU A 400 13.63 23.22 12.15
CA GLU A 400 14.16 22.36 11.10
C GLU A 400 15.45 21.62 11.47
N LYS A 401 16.25 22.15 12.43
CA LYS A 401 17.51 21.51 12.87
C LYS A 401 17.31 20.68 14.14
N PRO A 402 16.87 19.42 14.00
CA PRO A 402 16.73 18.54 15.17
C PRO A 402 18.08 18.05 15.73
N HIS A 403 19.21 18.22 15.01
CA HIS A 403 20.48 17.60 15.37
C HIS A 403 21.62 18.60 15.49
N TYR A 404 22.07 18.82 16.75
CA TYR A 404 23.29 19.56 17.09
C TYR A 404 24.58 18.94 16.51
N MET A 405 24.52 17.76 15.87
CA MET A 405 25.66 17.04 15.34
C MET A 405 26.00 17.30 13.87
N GLU A 406 25.17 18.04 13.14
CA GLU A 406 25.44 18.36 11.72
C GLU A 406 26.17 19.68 11.48
N SER A 407 26.41 20.49 12.51
CA SER A 407 27.17 21.71 12.31
C SER A 407 28.66 21.45 12.21
N THR A 408 29.19 21.49 11.00
CA THR A 408 30.61 21.51 10.65
C THR A 408 31.29 22.85 10.99
N ASP A 409 30.61 23.76 11.67
CA ASP A 409 31.13 25.04 12.03
C ASP A 409 31.99 24.95 13.30
N GLU A 410 33.25 25.39 13.24
CA GLU A 410 34.28 25.32 14.29
C GLU A 410 33.92 26.09 15.59
N ARG A 411 32.72 26.68 15.66
CA ARG A 411 32.17 27.30 16.87
C ARG A 411 30.93 26.58 17.34
N LEU A 412 31.13 25.36 17.80
CA LEU A 412 30.13 24.61 18.57
C LEU A 412 29.81 25.36 19.87
N ASP A 413 28.91 26.34 19.78
CA ASP A 413 28.27 26.91 20.97
C ASP A 413 27.20 25.91 21.46
N LEU A 414 27.66 24.80 22.07
CA LEU A 414 26.85 23.77 22.74
C LEU A 414 25.78 24.37 23.68
N ARG A 415 25.84 25.69 23.90
CA ARG A 415 24.96 26.42 24.81
C ARG A 415 23.60 26.77 24.24
N HIS A 416 23.41 26.72 22.93
CA HIS A 416 22.20 27.29 22.31
C HIS A 416 21.16 26.27 21.80
N GLY A 417 21.44 24.94 21.86
CA GLY A 417 20.52 23.94 21.32
C GLY A 417 20.02 22.87 22.30
N LEU A 418 20.82 22.50 23.30
CA LEU A 418 20.52 21.35 24.18
C LEU A 418 19.23 21.51 25.00
N GLY A 419 18.95 22.73 25.53
CA GLY A 419 17.76 22.93 26.36
C GLY A 419 16.45 22.70 25.61
N LEU A 420 16.35 23.21 24.38
CA LEU A 420 15.14 23.04 23.58
C LEU A 420 15.02 21.62 23.03
N LEU A 421 16.16 21.02 22.64
CA LEU A 421 16.20 19.61 22.24
C LEU A 421 15.73 18.70 23.38
N LEU A 422 16.18 18.98 24.61
CA LEU A 422 15.71 18.22 25.80
C LEU A 422 14.20 18.39 26.03
N VAL A 423 13.66 19.60 25.85
CA VAL A 423 12.20 19.82 25.95
C VAL A 423 11.47 18.96 24.90
N ARG A 424 11.93 18.98 23.65
CA ARG A 424 11.34 18.18 22.56
C ARG A 424 11.36 16.69 22.90
N GLN A 425 12.52 16.16 23.31
CA GLN A 425 12.65 14.74 23.67
C GLN A 425 11.78 14.33 24.88
N ILE A 426 11.66 15.20 25.87
CA ILE A 426 10.75 14.96 27.00
C ILE A 426 9.29 14.91 26.53
N VAL A 427 8.87 15.83 25.67
CA VAL A 427 7.50 15.90 25.18
C VAL A 427 7.18 14.70 24.29
N GLU A 428 8.06 14.33 23.36
CA GLU A 428 7.93 13.15 22.49
C GLU A 428 7.87 11.85 23.31
N ALA A 429 8.71 11.69 24.32
CA ALA A 429 8.69 10.53 25.21
C ALA A 429 7.35 10.39 25.98
N HIS A 430 6.64 11.49 26.16
CA HIS A 430 5.29 11.49 26.75
C HIS A 430 4.17 11.33 25.71
N GLY A 431 4.50 11.17 24.41
CA GLY A 431 3.53 11.10 23.33
C GLY A 431 2.85 12.43 23.02
N GLY A 432 3.48 13.54 23.41
CA GLY A 432 2.99 14.89 23.18
C GLY A 432 3.58 15.56 21.95
N THR A 433 3.18 16.81 21.72
CA THR A 433 3.72 17.68 20.65
C THR A 433 4.16 19.01 21.23
N LEU A 434 5.26 19.55 20.71
CA LEU A 434 5.79 20.87 21.03
C LEU A 434 5.61 21.79 19.83
N SER A 435 4.97 22.93 20.04
CA SER A 435 4.90 24.03 19.06
C SER A 435 5.48 25.31 19.64
N MET A 436 6.08 26.14 18.79
CA MET A 436 6.74 27.35 19.19
C MET A 436 6.24 28.52 18.32
N GLU A 437 6.03 29.68 18.94
CA GLU A 437 5.62 30.92 18.30
C GLU A 437 6.49 32.04 18.84
N SER A 438 6.99 32.92 17.96
CA SER A 438 7.74 34.09 18.38
C SER A 438 7.69 35.17 17.29
N GLU A 439 7.65 36.41 17.72
CA GLU A 439 7.81 37.59 16.89
C GLU A 439 8.82 38.56 17.56
N PRO A 440 9.64 39.28 16.79
CA PRO A 440 10.54 40.28 17.36
C PRO A 440 9.78 41.27 18.24
N ASP A 441 10.34 41.58 19.41
CA ASP A 441 9.81 42.47 20.43
C ASP A 441 8.42 42.14 20.99
N ARG A 442 7.92 40.89 20.71
CA ARG A 442 6.65 40.41 21.27
C ARG A 442 6.82 39.17 22.14
N GLY A 443 8.07 38.73 22.28
CA GLY A 443 8.42 37.60 23.11
C GLY A 443 8.37 36.25 22.42
N TYR A 444 8.43 35.21 23.23
CA TYR A 444 8.47 33.82 22.81
C TYR A 444 7.39 32.98 23.55
N ARG A 445 6.79 32.02 22.86
CA ARG A 445 5.79 31.14 23.38
C ARG A 445 6.11 29.71 22.98
N ALA A 446 6.24 28.82 23.93
CA ALA A 446 6.29 27.37 23.74
C ALA A 446 5.01 26.74 24.27
N ASN A 447 4.38 25.89 23.46
CA ASN A 447 3.16 25.18 23.81
C ASN A 447 3.42 23.67 23.74
N ILE A 448 3.30 23.01 24.88
CA ILE A 448 3.43 21.57 25.09
C ILE A 448 2.02 20.98 25.17
N ILE A 449 1.65 20.16 24.20
CA ILE A 449 0.36 19.46 24.16
C ILE A 449 0.59 18.01 24.55
N LEU A 450 -0.07 17.59 25.63
CA LEU A 450 -0.02 16.21 26.12
C LEU A 450 -1.43 15.60 26.03
N THR A 451 -1.56 14.45 25.41
CA THR A 451 -2.81 13.68 25.33
C THR A 451 -3.05 12.90 26.61
N LYS A 452 -4.32 12.80 27.03
CA LYS A 452 -4.73 12.11 28.28
C LYS A 452 -4.55 10.61 28.22
#